data_ed11b1d8f6c6c116de1cf9d6a13b338f
#
_entry.id   ed11b1d8f6c6c116de1cf9d6a13b338f
#
_cell.length_a   1.000
_cell.length_b   1.000
_cell.length_c   1.000
_cell.angle_alpha   90.00
_cell.angle_beta   90.00
_cell.angle_gamma   90.00
#
_symmetry.space_group_name_H-M   'P 1'
#
loop_
_entity.id
_entity.type
_entity.pdbx_description
1 polymer ?
#
loop_
_entity_poly.entity_id
_entity_poly.type
_entity_poly.pdbx_seq_one_letter_code
_entity_poly.pdbx_strand_id
1 'polypeptide(L)'
;MSSSFNRRIYTFPAFQADVQQIFDHIDLRQASRSGRVSRAFAEKIMLVVTSVNGCRYCSYGHSRAALAAGVSETELQNLLALDLGTFPLHEVTALTFAQHYAEAKSLPDPIAWQRVVNYYGKETAQDILVYLRMITFGNLLGNTFDALLSRFAGKPAEGSSLWNEVSVLMGALWLPPSRLARRMIS
;
A
#
# COMPACT_ATOMS: atom_id res chain seq x y z
N MET A 1 -26.93 9.65 9.69
CA MET A 1 -25.69 10.09 10.34
C MET A 1 -24.60 10.18 9.26
N SER A 2 -24.05 11.37 9.00
CA SER A 2 -22.99 11.56 7.98
C SER A 2 -21.71 10.96 8.55
N SER A 3 -21.18 9.87 7.98
CA SER A 3 -19.88 9.34 8.39
C SER A 3 -18.81 10.38 8.05
N SER A 4 -18.07 10.83 9.05
CA SER A 4 -16.90 11.67 8.87
C SER A 4 -15.85 10.88 8.08
N PHE A 5 -15.06 11.58 7.26
CA PHE A 5 -13.93 10.97 6.55
C PHE A 5 -12.83 10.61 7.58
N ASN A 6 -12.59 9.33 7.80
CA ASN A 6 -11.68 8.85 8.86
C ASN A 6 -10.50 8.00 8.34
N ARG A 7 -10.32 7.93 7.01
CA ARG A 7 -9.21 7.15 6.41
C ARG A 7 -7.90 7.92 6.46
N ARG A 8 -6.79 7.17 6.60
CA ARG A 8 -5.44 7.76 6.55
C ARG A 8 -5.17 8.36 5.17
N ILE A 9 -4.68 9.61 5.16
CA ILE A 9 -4.28 10.35 3.96
C ILE A 9 -2.83 10.82 4.10
N TYR A 10 -2.22 11.28 3.03
CA TYR A 10 -0.92 11.94 3.08
C TYR A 10 -1.00 13.35 3.68
N THR A 11 0.00 13.67 4.50
CA THR A 11 0.50 15.03 4.62
C THR A 11 1.57 15.27 3.54
N PHE A 12 1.77 16.50 3.09
CA PHE A 12 2.76 16.78 2.05
C PHE A 12 4.19 16.36 2.42
N PRO A 13 4.69 16.59 3.67
CA PRO A 13 6.00 16.10 4.09
C PRO A 13 6.12 14.56 4.06
N ALA A 14 5.10 13.84 4.53
CA ALA A 14 5.10 12.37 4.50
C ALA A 14 5.12 11.85 3.05
N PHE A 15 4.35 12.46 2.16
CA PHE A 15 4.36 12.15 0.74
C PHE A 15 5.75 12.34 0.11
N GLN A 16 6.43 13.48 0.41
CA GLN A 16 7.78 13.73 -0.10
C GLN A 16 8.79 12.69 0.40
N ALA A 17 8.73 12.31 1.68
CA ALA A 17 9.59 11.29 2.26
C ALA A 17 9.37 9.92 1.60
N ASP A 18 8.11 9.50 1.40
CA ASP A 18 7.80 8.23 0.74
C ASP A 18 8.21 8.22 -0.74
N VAL A 19 7.99 9.33 -1.47
CA VAL A 19 8.50 9.47 -2.84
C VAL A 19 10.01 9.32 -2.89
N GLN A 20 10.74 9.96 -1.98
CA GLN A 20 12.20 9.82 -1.90
C GLN A 20 12.61 8.38 -1.62
N GLN A 21 12.00 7.73 -0.63
CA GLN A 21 12.29 6.35 -0.27
C GLN A 21 12.01 5.38 -1.43
N ILE A 22 10.89 5.57 -2.16
CA ILE A 22 10.53 4.73 -3.30
C ILE A 22 11.57 4.86 -4.42
N PHE A 23 11.97 6.07 -4.79
CA PHE A 23 12.90 6.27 -5.88
C PHE A 23 14.35 5.87 -5.54
N ASP A 24 14.75 6.00 -4.28
CA ASP A 24 16.12 5.73 -3.86
C ASP A 24 16.35 4.25 -3.47
N HIS A 25 15.32 3.55 -3.00
CA HIS A 25 15.48 2.24 -2.34
C HIS A 25 14.52 1.14 -2.82
N ILE A 26 13.56 1.43 -3.70
CA ILE A 26 12.61 0.41 -4.17
C ILE A 26 12.91 0.02 -5.60
N ASP A 27 13.23 -1.25 -5.80
CA ASP A 27 13.28 -1.86 -7.13
C ASP A 27 12.10 -2.82 -7.33
N LEU A 28 10.95 -2.24 -7.71
CA LEU A 28 9.76 -3.02 -8.03
C LEU A 28 9.99 -3.97 -9.21
N ARG A 29 10.85 -3.59 -10.17
CA ARG A 29 11.16 -4.45 -11.31
C ARG A 29 11.93 -5.68 -10.86
N GLN A 30 12.88 -5.52 -9.95
CA GLN A 30 13.62 -6.63 -9.38
C GLN A 30 12.69 -7.54 -8.57
N ALA A 31 11.87 -6.99 -7.68
CA ALA A 31 10.91 -7.76 -6.87
C ALA A 31 9.94 -8.56 -7.74
N SER A 32 9.37 -7.94 -8.79
CA SER A 32 8.42 -8.63 -9.69
C SER A 32 9.06 -9.67 -10.60
N ARG A 33 10.34 -9.50 -10.99
CA ARG A 33 11.07 -10.44 -11.85
C ARG A 33 11.72 -11.58 -11.09
N SER A 34 11.95 -11.43 -9.80
CA SER A 34 12.63 -12.43 -8.98
C SER A 34 11.86 -13.77 -8.93
N GLY A 35 10.54 -13.74 -9.08
CA GLY A 35 9.65 -14.89 -8.94
C GLY A 35 9.52 -15.41 -7.50
N ARG A 36 10.21 -14.81 -6.51
CA ARG A 36 10.14 -15.23 -5.11
C ARG A 36 8.77 -15.00 -4.48
N VAL A 37 8.10 -13.93 -4.88
CA VAL A 37 6.71 -13.63 -4.52
C VAL A 37 5.87 -13.77 -5.78
N SER A 38 4.99 -14.77 -5.82
CA SER A 38 4.10 -14.97 -6.95
C SER A 38 3.13 -13.78 -7.11
N ARG A 39 2.62 -13.57 -8.34
CA ARG A 39 1.66 -12.50 -8.59
C ARG A 39 0.42 -12.62 -7.70
N ALA A 40 -0.15 -13.81 -7.56
CA ALA A 40 -1.30 -14.04 -6.68
C ALA A 40 -0.98 -13.67 -5.23
N PHE A 41 0.18 -14.07 -4.73
CA PHE A 41 0.59 -13.77 -3.36
C PHE A 41 0.88 -12.26 -3.15
N ALA A 42 1.48 -11.58 -4.12
CA ALA A 42 1.65 -10.13 -4.09
C ALA A 42 0.31 -9.39 -4.00
N GLU A 43 -0.69 -9.81 -4.82
CA GLU A 43 -2.04 -9.22 -4.76
C GLU A 43 -2.72 -9.48 -3.41
N LYS A 44 -2.58 -10.68 -2.82
CA LYS A 44 -3.10 -10.98 -1.48
C LYS A 44 -2.50 -10.03 -0.43
N ILE A 45 -1.18 -9.85 -0.42
CA ILE A 45 -0.48 -8.91 0.48
C ILE A 45 -1.00 -7.48 0.30
N MET A 46 -1.14 -7.02 -0.94
CA MET A 46 -1.60 -5.67 -1.25
C MET A 46 -3.07 -5.46 -0.86
N LEU A 47 -3.92 -6.47 -0.99
CA LEU A 47 -5.33 -6.40 -0.56
C LEU A 47 -5.46 -6.27 0.96
N VAL A 48 -4.67 -6.99 1.75
CA VAL A 48 -4.67 -6.85 3.22
C VAL A 48 -4.35 -5.42 3.63
N VAL A 49 -3.27 -4.83 3.10
CA VAL A 49 -2.91 -3.44 3.38
C VAL A 49 -4.02 -2.48 2.95
N THR A 50 -4.62 -2.75 1.79
CA THR A 50 -5.71 -1.93 1.23
C THR A 50 -6.97 -1.99 2.11
N SER A 51 -7.30 -3.15 2.65
CA SER A 51 -8.45 -3.34 3.55
C SER A 51 -8.28 -2.54 4.84
N VAL A 52 -7.07 -2.54 5.43
CA VAL A 52 -6.76 -1.71 6.62
C VAL A 52 -6.83 -0.22 6.30
N ASN A 53 -6.22 0.22 5.19
CA ASN A 53 -6.15 1.63 4.82
C ASN A 53 -7.48 2.17 4.23
N GLY A 54 -8.40 1.31 3.80
CA GLY A 54 -9.72 1.66 3.30
C GLY A 54 -9.72 2.37 1.93
N CYS A 55 -8.73 2.13 1.08
CA CYS A 55 -8.67 2.75 -0.26
C CYS A 55 -9.63 2.05 -1.24
N ARG A 56 -10.77 2.64 -1.52
CA ARG A 56 -11.79 2.05 -2.41
C ARG A 56 -11.32 1.82 -3.85
N TYR A 57 -10.49 2.72 -4.40
CA TYR A 57 -9.93 2.58 -5.74
C TYR A 57 -8.94 1.42 -5.84
N CYS A 58 -8.07 1.32 -4.84
CA CYS A 58 -7.08 0.25 -4.75
C CYS A 58 -7.77 -1.09 -4.49
N SER A 59 -8.79 -1.13 -3.63
CA SER A 59 -9.59 -2.33 -3.40
C SER A 59 -10.21 -2.85 -4.70
N TYR A 60 -10.86 -1.98 -5.48
CA TYR A 60 -11.43 -2.35 -6.76
C TYR A 60 -10.38 -2.89 -7.75
N GLY A 61 -9.27 -2.17 -7.92
CA GLY A 61 -8.22 -2.55 -8.86
C GLY A 61 -7.54 -3.85 -8.49
N HIS A 62 -7.11 -3.99 -7.22
CA HIS A 62 -6.38 -5.17 -6.74
C HIS A 62 -7.29 -6.39 -6.58
N SER A 63 -8.58 -6.25 -6.28
CA SER A 63 -9.53 -7.38 -6.32
C SER A 63 -9.60 -8.00 -7.70
N ARG A 64 -9.71 -7.18 -8.75
CA ARG A 64 -9.72 -7.69 -10.13
C ARG A 64 -8.38 -8.33 -10.52
N ALA A 65 -7.27 -7.72 -10.11
CA ALA A 65 -5.94 -8.26 -10.38
C ALA A 65 -5.70 -9.59 -9.66
N ALA A 66 -6.17 -9.71 -8.42
CA ALA A 66 -6.09 -10.95 -7.63
C ALA A 66 -6.86 -12.09 -8.29
N LEU A 67 -8.13 -11.86 -8.67
CA LEU A 67 -8.95 -12.85 -9.41
C LEU A 67 -8.28 -13.26 -10.72
N ALA A 68 -7.76 -12.29 -11.47
CA ALA A 68 -7.02 -12.56 -12.72
C ALA A 68 -5.70 -13.32 -12.50
N ALA A 69 -5.13 -13.24 -11.29
CA ALA A 69 -3.94 -13.99 -10.88
C ALA A 69 -4.26 -15.38 -10.29
N GLY A 70 -5.55 -15.75 -10.22
CA GLY A 70 -6.00 -17.06 -9.73
C GLY A 70 -6.37 -17.13 -8.25
N VAL A 71 -6.47 -15.99 -7.56
CA VAL A 71 -7.05 -15.94 -6.20
C VAL A 71 -8.54 -16.25 -6.30
N SER A 72 -9.05 -17.14 -5.48
CA SER A 72 -10.48 -17.51 -5.49
C SER A 72 -11.35 -16.39 -4.87
N GLU A 73 -12.63 -16.36 -5.22
CA GLU A 73 -13.61 -15.43 -4.63
C GLU A 73 -13.66 -15.56 -3.10
N THR A 74 -13.59 -16.78 -2.57
CA THR A 74 -13.60 -17.02 -1.12
C THR A 74 -12.37 -16.41 -0.45
N GLU A 75 -11.18 -16.64 -0.99
CA GLU A 75 -9.96 -16.01 -0.49
C GLU A 75 -10.02 -14.49 -0.57
N LEU A 76 -10.55 -13.94 -1.67
CA LEU A 76 -10.74 -12.50 -1.83
C LEU A 76 -11.65 -11.93 -0.73
N GLN A 77 -12.77 -12.57 -0.45
CA GLN A 77 -13.67 -12.12 0.62
C GLN A 77 -12.99 -12.18 2.00
N ASN A 78 -12.24 -13.24 2.28
CA ASN A 78 -11.49 -13.38 3.53
C ASN A 78 -10.40 -12.28 3.67
N LEU A 79 -9.67 -11.94 2.59
CA LEU A 79 -8.70 -10.84 2.59
C LEU A 79 -9.36 -9.49 2.84
N LEU A 80 -10.50 -9.22 2.22
CA LEU A 80 -11.25 -7.98 2.41
C LEU A 80 -11.84 -7.87 3.83
N ALA A 81 -12.21 -8.99 4.44
CA ALA A 81 -12.69 -9.07 5.81
C ALA A 81 -11.56 -9.14 6.86
N LEU A 82 -10.29 -9.26 6.44
CA LEU A 82 -9.12 -9.51 7.29
C LEU A 82 -9.24 -10.83 8.10
N ASP A 83 -9.97 -11.82 7.57
CA ASP A 83 -10.03 -13.18 8.11
C ASP A 83 -8.84 -14.00 7.57
N LEU A 84 -7.67 -13.80 8.19
CA LEU A 84 -6.41 -14.36 7.73
C LEU A 84 -6.15 -15.78 8.26
N GLY A 85 -6.94 -16.26 9.21
CA GLY A 85 -6.77 -17.58 9.82
C GLY A 85 -7.05 -18.75 8.87
N THR A 86 -7.70 -18.49 7.74
CA THR A 86 -8.04 -19.51 6.73
C THR A 86 -6.90 -19.76 5.72
N PHE A 87 -5.85 -18.94 5.73
CA PHE A 87 -4.75 -19.05 4.79
C PHE A 87 -3.66 -20.01 5.29
N PRO A 88 -2.95 -20.69 4.37
CA PRO A 88 -1.88 -21.63 4.75
C PRO A 88 -0.69 -20.87 5.40
N LEU A 89 0.08 -21.57 6.23
CA LEU A 89 1.16 -21.00 7.03
C LEU A 89 2.18 -20.20 6.20
N HIS A 90 2.47 -20.65 4.98
CA HIS A 90 3.40 -19.97 4.08
C HIS A 90 2.87 -18.64 3.51
N GLU A 91 1.58 -18.35 3.68
CA GLU A 91 0.98 -17.06 3.31
C GLU A 91 0.61 -16.25 4.54
N VAL A 92 -0.01 -16.86 5.56
CA VAL A 92 -0.54 -16.15 6.74
C VAL A 92 0.53 -15.34 7.45
N THR A 93 1.78 -15.78 7.47
CA THR A 93 2.89 -15.04 8.09
C THR A 93 3.10 -13.67 7.46
N ALA A 94 3.10 -13.57 6.13
CA ALA A 94 3.24 -12.28 5.44
C ALA A 94 1.93 -11.47 5.47
N LEU A 95 0.77 -12.13 5.37
CA LEU A 95 -0.53 -11.46 5.42
C LEU A 95 -0.77 -10.80 6.78
N THR A 96 -0.47 -11.51 7.87
CA THR A 96 -0.55 -10.95 9.24
C THR A 96 0.45 -9.79 9.43
N PHE A 97 1.67 -9.93 8.87
CA PHE A 97 2.63 -8.84 8.89
C PHE A 97 2.15 -7.64 8.05
N ALA A 98 1.50 -7.87 6.91
CA ALA A 98 0.93 -6.82 6.07
C ALA A 98 -0.16 -6.02 6.81
N GLN A 99 -1.04 -6.72 7.55
CA GLN A 99 -2.03 -6.10 8.41
C GLN A 99 -1.35 -5.25 9.49
N HIS A 100 -0.42 -5.83 10.25
CA HIS A 100 0.32 -5.12 11.29
C HIS A 100 1.07 -3.89 10.73
N TYR A 101 1.73 -4.02 9.57
CA TYR A 101 2.43 -2.93 8.90
C TYR A 101 1.51 -1.75 8.59
N ALA A 102 0.29 -2.02 8.11
CA ALA A 102 -0.69 -0.99 7.79
C ALA A 102 -1.27 -0.33 9.06
N GLU A 103 -1.64 -1.14 10.07
CA GLU A 103 -2.14 -0.68 11.38
C GLU A 103 -1.10 0.17 12.13
N ALA A 104 0.17 -0.23 12.10
CA ALA A 104 1.30 0.51 12.66
C ALA A 104 1.74 1.71 11.80
N LYS A 105 0.93 2.10 10.79
CA LYS A 105 1.20 3.26 9.92
C LYS A 105 2.57 3.24 9.26
N SER A 106 2.99 2.06 8.79
CA SER A 106 4.29 1.79 8.15
C SER A 106 5.50 1.80 9.09
N LEU A 107 5.27 1.70 10.39
CA LEU A 107 6.30 1.59 11.44
C LEU A 107 6.13 0.25 12.19
N PRO A 108 6.37 -0.89 11.53
CA PRO A 108 6.13 -2.19 12.14
C PRO A 108 7.12 -2.48 13.29
N ASP A 109 6.67 -3.30 14.24
CA ASP A 109 7.53 -3.83 15.28
C ASP A 109 8.73 -4.59 14.66
N PRO A 110 9.97 -4.31 15.10
CA PRO A 110 11.16 -5.03 14.64
C PRO A 110 11.08 -6.55 14.83
N ILE A 111 10.43 -7.02 15.89
CA ILE A 111 10.25 -8.45 16.17
C ILE A 111 9.32 -9.07 15.11
N ALA A 112 8.24 -8.37 14.76
CA ALA A 112 7.33 -8.82 13.69
C ALA A 112 8.05 -8.90 12.34
N TRP A 113 8.89 -7.90 12.02
CA TRP A 113 9.74 -7.93 10.83
C TRP A 113 10.73 -9.11 10.84
N GLN A 114 11.40 -9.35 11.97
CA GLN A 114 12.35 -10.45 12.08
C GLN A 114 11.69 -11.81 11.86
N ARG A 115 10.42 -12.01 12.26
CA ARG A 115 9.67 -13.24 11.98
C ARG A 115 9.48 -13.46 10.48
N VAL A 116 9.17 -12.41 9.71
CA VAL A 116 9.07 -12.49 8.25
C VAL A 116 10.43 -12.88 7.63
N VAL A 117 11.52 -12.23 8.08
CA VAL A 117 12.88 -12.53 7.60
C VAL A 117 13.28 -13.98 7.92
N ASN A 118 12.97 -14.45 9.13
CA ASN A 118 13.29 -15.83 9.55
C ASN A 118 12.51 -16.88 8.76
N TYR A 119 11.26 -16.56 8.38
CA TYR A 119 10.39 -17.50 7.66
C TYR A 119 10.69 -17.56 6.16
N TYR A 120 10.83 -16.41 5.50
CA TYR A 120 10.97 -16.34 4.04
C TYR A 120 12.41 -16.19 3.56
N GLY A 121 13.35 -15.88 4.45
CA GLY A 121 14.70 -15.44 4.09
C GLY A 121 14.73 -13.94 3.73
N LYS A 122 15.93 -13.34 3.82
CA LYS A 122 16.14 -11.90 3.68
C LYS A 122 15.66 -11.35 2.34
N GLU A 123 15.95 -12.03 1.25
CA GLU A 123 15.61 -11.55 -0.11
C GLU A 123 14.11 -11.54 -0.36
N THR A 124 13.40 -12.64 -0.02
CA THR A 124 11.94 -12.71 -0.17
C THR A 124 11.24 -11.73 0.75
N ALA A 125 11.72 -11.57 1.99
CA ALA A 125 11.19 -10.57 2.91
C ALA A 125 11.35 -9.15 2.36
N GLN A 126 12.47 -8.84 1.70
CA GLN A 126 12.67 -7.55 1.03
C GLN A 126 11.68 -7.36 -0.12
N ASP A 127 11.43 -8.37 -0.93
CA ASP A 127 10.42 -8.30 -2.00
C ASP A 127 9.02 -8.06 -1.43
N ILE A 128 8.64 -8.74 -0.34
CA ILE A 128 7.39 -8.50 0.37
C ILE A 128 7.29 -7.03 0.83
N LEU A 129 8.37 -6.49 1.41
CA LEU A 129 8.41 -5.11 1.87
C LEU A 129 8.24 -4.10 0.72
N VAL A 130 8.76 -4.41 -0.48
CA VAL A 130 8.53 -3.60 -1.68
C VAL A 130 7.03 -3.50 -1.99
N TYR A 131 6.30 -4.61 -2.00
CA TYR A 131 4.85 -4.61 -2.24
C TYR A 131 4.09 -3.84 -1.17
N LEU A 132 4.44 -4.02 0.11
CA LEU A 132 3.84 -3.29 1.23
C LEU A 132 3.99 -1.77 1.08
N ARG A 133 5.17 -1.30 0.73
CA ARG A 133 5.46 0.13 0.54
C ARG A 133 4.74 0.70 -0.68
N MET A 134 4.77 -0.02 -1.79
CA MET A 134 4.12 0.42 -3.03
C MET A 134 2.60 0.54 -2.88
N ILE A 135 1.96 -0.46 -2.27
CA ILE A 135 0.51 -0.42 -2.07
C ILE A 135 0.12 0.65 -1.03
N THR A 136 0.90 0.83 0.03
CA THR A 136 0.66 1.90 1.01
C THR A 136 0.71 3.27 0.35
N PHE A 137 1.72 3.50 -0.50
CA PHE A 137 1.83 4.73 -1.28
C PHE A 137 0.58 4.95 -2.16
N GLY A 138 0.15 3.95 -2.91
CA GLY A 138 -1.07 4.00 -3.72
C GLY A 138 -2.33 4.26 -2.89
N ASN A 139 -2.47 3.57 -1.75
CA ASN A 139 -3.62 3.72 -0.87
C ASN A 139 -3.73 5.15 -0.30
N LEU A 140 -2.62 5.71 0.17
CA LEU A 140 -2.62 7.06 0.75
C LEU A 140 -2.87 8.13 -0.32
N LEU A 141 -2.36 7.96 -1.54
CA LEU A 141 -2.71 8.84 -2.68
C LEU A 141 -4.19 8.74 -3.02
N GLY A 142 -4.73 7.54 -3.16
CA GLY A 142 -6.14 7.32 -3.44
C GLY A 142 -7.06 7.90 -2.36
N ASN A 143 -6.70 7.72 -1.10
CA ASN A 143 -7.42 8.30 0.03
C ASN A 143 -7.31 9.84 0.06
N THR A 144 -6.16 10.42 -0.29
CA THR A 144 -6.00 11.88 -0.39
C THR A 144 -6.86 12.46 -1.50
N PHE A 145 -6.95 11.78 -2.65
CA PHE A 145 -7.86 12.16 -3.73
C PHE A 145 -9.33 12.07 -3.27
N ASP A 146 -9.70 11.03 -2.56
CA ASP A 146 -11.05 10.85 -2.04
C ASP A 146 -11.39 11.90 -0.95
N ALA A 147 -10.40 12.32 -0.16
CA ALA A 147 -10.54 13.42 0.80
C ALA A 147 -10.83 14.75 0.10
N LEU A 148 -10.14 15.04 -1.01
CA LEU A 148 -10.40 16.22 -1.83
C LEU A 148 -11.83 16.21 -2.40
N LEU A 149 -12.28 15.09 -2.96
CA LEU A 149 -13.66 14.94 -3.44
C LEU A 149 -14.69 15.11 -2.31
N SER A 150 -14.42 14.51 -1.16
CA SER A 150 -15.27 14.62 0.04
C SER A 150 -15.38 16.07 0.53
N ARG A 151 -14.29 16.84 0.44
CA ARG A 151 -14.28 18.28 0.76
C ARG A 151 -15.21 19.07 -0.15
N PHE A 152 -15.18 18.83 -1.45
CA PHE A 152 -16.09 19.48 -2.39
C PHE A 152 -17.56 19.07 -2.17
N ALA A 153 -17.79 17.91 -1.59
CA ALA A 153 -19.11 17.47 -1.15
C ALA A 153 -19.51 18.00 0.25
N GLY A 154 -18.78 18.97 0.81
CA GLY A 154 -19.05 19.57 2.12
C GLY A 154 -18.63 18.73 3.32
N LYS A 155 -17.82 17.67 3.14
CA LYS A 155 -17.39 16.72 4.19
C LYS A 155 -15.85 16.60 4.20
N PRO A 156 -15.13 17.65 4.62
CA PRO A 156 -13.68 17.63 4.64
C PRO A 156 -13.14 16.55 5.59
N ALA A 157 -11.98 15.97 5.24
CA ALA A 157 -11.26 15.07 6.13
C ALA A 157 -10.75 15.85 7.36
N GLU A 158 -10.94 15.27 8.55
CA GLU A 158 -10.47 15.87 9.79
C GLU A 158 -8.94 16.04 9.79
N GLY A 159 -8.48 17.19 10.26
CA GLY A 159 -7.05 17.52 10.29
C GLY A 159 -6.39 17.76 8.92
N SER A 160 -7.15 17.77 7.82
CA SER A 160 -6.62 18.08 6.49
C SER A 160 -7.06 19.45 5.99
N SER A 161 -6.29 20.01 5.06
CA SER A 161 -6.60 21.27 4.38
C SER A 161 -6.63 21.06 2.86
N LEU A 162 -7.37 21.94 2.16
CA LEU A 162 -7.38 21.96 0.69
C LEU A 162 -5.96 22.06 0.14
N TRP A 163 -5.12 22.90 0.73
CA TRP A 163 -3.73 23.08 0.32
C TRP A 163 -2.92 21.78 0.43
N ASN A 164 -3.07 21.03 1.53
CA ASN A 164 -2.40 19.76 1.71
C ASN A 164 -2.83 18.75 0.64
N GLU A 165 -4.13 18.58 0.42
CA GLU A 165 -4.67 17.63 -0.54
C GLU A 165 -4.21 17.96 -1.97
N VAL A 166 -4.32 19.22 -2.38
CA VAL A 166 -3.87 19.68 -3.71
C VAL A 166 -2.36 19.53 -3.86
N SER A 167 -1.55 19.93 -2.86
CA SER A 167 -0.09 19.83 -2.93
C SER A 167 0.39 18.38 -3.08
N VAL A 168 -0.22 17.43 -2.38
CA VAL A 168 0.10 16.00 -2.52
C VAL A 168 -0.23 15.51 -3.92
N LEU A 169 -1.43 15.80 -4.44
CA LEU A 169 -1.86 15.32 -5.74
C LEU A 169 -1.06 15.96 -6.88
N MET A 170 -0.78 17.24 -6.81
CA MET A 170 0.11 17.93 -7.76
C MET A 170 1.53 17.40 -7.67
N GLY A 171 2.04 17.17 -6.45
CA GLY A 171 3.34 16.53 -6.23
C GLY A 171 3.44 15.14 -6.85
N ALA A 172 2.37 14.35 -6.80
CA ALA A 172 2.31 13.03 -7.42
C ALA A 172 2.41 13.09 -8.96
N LEU A 173 1.97 14.17 -9.58
CA LEU A 173 2.09 14.38 -11.03
C LEU A 173 3.50 14.86 -11.43
N TRP A 174 4.16 15.68 -10.61
CA TRP A 174 5.41 16.36 -10.97
C TRP A 174 6.69 15.70 -10.45
N LEU A 175 6.70 15.16 -9.23
CA LEU A 175 7.92 14.61 -8.62
C LEU A 175 8.46 13.36 -9.32
N PRO A 176 7.63 12.35 -9.67
CA PRO A 176 8.14 11.16 -10.35
C PRO A 176 8.80 11.46 -11.70
N PRO A 177 8.19 12.27 -12.62
CA PRO A 177 8.82 12.62 -13.89
C PRO A 177 10.13 13.38 -13.73
N SER A 178 10.21 14.32 -12.79
CA SER A 178 11.42 15.12 -12.55
C SER A 178 12.59 14.29 -12.02
N ARG A 179 12.33 13.27 -11.20
CA ARG A 179 13.36 12.36 -10.68
C ARG A 179 13.81 11.34 -11.72
N LEU A 180 12.88 10.82 -12.53
CA LEU A 180 13.21 9.96 -13.68
C LEU A 180 14.09 10.70 -14.67
N ALA A 181 13.80 11.95 -15.00
CA ALA A 181 14.62 12.77 -15.88
C ALA A 181 16.04 12.97 -15.33
N ARG A 182 16.20 13.21 -14.03
CA ARG A 182 17.55 13.33 -13.40
C ARG A 182 18.38 12.04 -13.48
N ARG A 183 17.75 10.85 -13.35
CA ARG A 183 18.44 9.55 -13.50
C ARG A 183 18.84 9.22 -14.93
N MET A 184 18.25 9.86 -15.93
CA MET A 184 18.62 9.67 -17.33
C MET A 184 19.80 10.57 -17.76
N ILE A 185 20.13 11.60 -16.96
CA ILE A 185 21.17 12.59 -17.23
C ILE A 185 22.45 12.31 -16.41
N SER A 186 22.36 11.48 -15.37
CA SER A 186 23.48 11.03 -14.52
C SER A 186 23.99 9.65 -14.97
#